data_b95d6e54a0e2dbec148180d1f77ca571
#
_entry.id   b95d6e54a0e2dbec148180d1f77ca571
#
_cell.length_a   1.000
_cell.length_b   1.000
_cell.length_c   1.000
_cell.angle_alpha   90.00
_cell.angle_beta   90.00
_cell.angle_gamma   90.00
#
_symmetry.space_group_name_H-M   'P 1'
#
loop_
_entity.id
_entity.type
_entity.pdbx_description
1 polymer ?
#
loop_
_entity_poly.entity_id
_entity_poly.type
_entity_poly.pdbx_seq_one_letter_code
_entity_poly.pdbx_strand_id
1 'polypeptide(L)'
;MARYGRWLGLAQVEPPRLVRERDSLDLAQKEGEWRGFAALVFVYGPWTVFELLASGLSGRSIESWLELAQNDDLVYVDCNDAARYAELLVTSEGRLIRHFLQDEQDSSGDVNIGKLPEEGRKRFDDWADVVVWAETDSDKILRPSHGWLWIHQANWLDA
;
A
#
# COMPACT_ATOMS: atom_id res chain seq x y z
N MET A 1 -6.97 -6.84 -11.76
CA MET A 1 -5.52 -6.80 -12.12
C MET A 1 -5.21 -5.74 -13.17
N ALA A 2 -5.78 -5.76 -14.39
CA ALA A 2 -5.50 -4.76 -15.43
C ALA A 2 -5.79 -3.30 -15.02
N ARG A 3 -6.80 -3.05 -14.16
CA ARG A 3 -7.11 -1.73 -13.62
C ARG A 3 -5.98 -1.16 -12.80
N TYR A 4 -5.41 -1.95 -11.89
CA TYR A 4 -4.31 -1.53 -11.03
C TYR A 4 -3.03 -1.25 -11.81
N GLY A 5 -2.71 -2.09 -12.80
CA GLY A 5 -1.57 -1.86 -13.68
C GLY A 5 -1.66 -0.51 -14.40
N ARG A 6 -2.82 -0.19 -14.98
CA ARG A 6 -3.05 1.12 -15.64
C ARG A 6 -2.94 2.30 -14.67
N TRP A 7 -3.53 2.15 -13.49
CA TRP A 7 -3.50 3.20 -12.47
C TRP A 7 -2.07 3.50 -11.99
N LEU A 8 -1.24 2.45 -11.86
CA LEU A 8 0.16 2.59 -11.51
C LEU A 8 1.02 3.23 -12.62
N GLY A 9 0.43 3.52 -13.79
CA GLY A 9 1.14 4.10 -14.93
C GLY A 9 2.07 3.10 -15.64
N LEU A 10 1.85 1.81 -15.44
CA LEU A 10 2.71 0.75 -15.91
C LEU A 10 2.51 0.51 -17.41
N ALA A 11 3.38 1.03 -18.24
CA ALA A 11 3.34 0.82 -19.70
C ALA A 11 3.60 -0.65 -20.09
N GLN A 12 4.41 -1.36 -19.32
CA GLN A 12 4.69 -2.80 -19.51
C GLN A 12 4.85 -3.47 -18.15
N VAL A 13 3.86 -4.25 -17.76
CA VAL A 13 3.93 -5.12 -16.58
C VAL A 13 4.32 -6.51 -17.07
N GLU A 14 5.36 -7.10 -16.49
CA GLU A 14 5.63 -8.52 -16.69
C GLU A 14 4.38 -9.33 -16.31
N PRO A 15 4.01 -10.39 -17.06
CA PRO A 15 2.90 -11.23 -16.66
C PRO A 15 3.08 -11.70 -15.22
N PRO A 16 2.06 -11.58 -14.35
CA PRO A 16 2.17 -12.04 -12.98
C PRO A 16 2.55 -13.52 -12.92
N ARG A 17 3.47 -13.86 -12.03
CA ARG A 17 3.93 -15.26 -11.84
C ARG A 17 3.48 -15.76 -10.49
N LEU A 18 2.94 -16.97 -10.45
CA LEU A 18 2.66 -17.65 -9.19
C LEU A 18 3.97 -18.08 -8.54
N VAL A 19 4.26 -17.59 -7.34
CA VAL A 19 5.49 -17.86 -6.59
C VAL A 19 5.16 -18.28 -5.17
N ARG A 20 6.10 -18.95 -4.51
CA ARG A 20 6.00 -19.14 -3.06
C ARG A 20 6.24 -17.79 -2.38
N GLU A 21 5.47 -17.50 -1.34
CA GLU A 21 5.58 -16.24 -0.59
C GLU A 21 7.04 -15.98 -0.16
N ARG A 22 7.69 -16.96 0.43
CA ARG A 22 9.07 -16.87 0.92
C ARG A 22 10.12 -16.53 -0.14
N ASP A 23 9.84 -16.81 -1.42
CA ASP A 23 10.77 -16.58 -2.53
C ASP A 23 10.48 -15.22 -3.21
N SER A 24 9.38 -14.54 -2.85
CA SER A 24 8.89 -13.34 -3.55
C SER A 24 9.89 -12.19 -3.49
N LEU A 25 10.52 -11.99 -2.35
CA LEU A 25 11.48 -10.92 -2.14
C LEU A 25 12.74 -11.11 -3.01
N ASP A 26 13.31 -12.31 -3.01
CA ASP A 26 14.49 -12.62 -3.82
C ASP A 26 14.20 -12.51 -5.32
N LEU A 27 13.00 -12.92 -5.74
CA LEU A 27 12.58 -12.84 -7.14
C LEU A 27 12.27 -11.40 -7.59
N ALA A 28 11.91 -10.50 -6.66
CA ALA A 28 11.69 -9.09 -6.95
C ALA A 28 13.01 -8.32 -7.13
N GLN A 29 14.13 -8.92 -6.78
CA GLN A 29 15.47 -8.36 -6.94
C GLN A 29 16.22 -9.06 -8.08
N LYS A 30 17.21 -8.37 -8.62
CA LYS A 30 18.20 -8.92 -9.53
C LYS A 30 19.58 -8.44 -9.09
N GLU A 31 20.46 -9.39 -8.75
CA GLU A 31 21.82 -9.09 -8.27
C GLU A 31 21.84 -8.17 -7.04
N GLY A 32 20.81 -8.30 -6.17
CA GLY A 32 20.66 -7.49 -4.96
C GLY A 32 20.00 -6.12 -5.18
N GLU A 33 19.66 -5.78 -6.42
CA GLU A 33 18.96 -4.53 -6.75
C GLU A 33 17.48 -4.78 -7.07
N TRP A 34 16.62 -3.83 -6.67
CA TRP A 34 15.20 -3.89 -6.99
C TRP A 34 14.96 -3.75 -8.49
N ARG A 35 14.08 -4.60 -9.01
CA ARG A 35 13.68 -4.61 -10.43
C ARG A 35 12.60 -3.55 -10.76
N GLY A 36 12.44 -2.55 -9.92
CA GLY A 36 11.39 -1.55 -9.99
C GLY A 36 10.27 -1.84 -8.98
N PHE A 37 9.04 -1.41 -9.27
CA PHE A 37 7.90 -1.73 -8.42
C PHE A 37 7.66 -3.24 -8.36
N ALA A 38 7.48 -3.77 -7.17
CA ALA A 38 7.16 -5.17 -6.97
C ALA A 38 6.10 -5.33 -5.88
N ALA A 39 5.14 -6.19 -6.12
CA ALA A 39 4.10 -6.54 -5.16
C ALA A 39 3.80 -8.03 -5.19
N LEU A 40 3.58 -8.61 -4.02
CA LEU A 40 2.97 -9.92 -3.87
C LEU A 40 1.45 -9.75 -3.73
N VAL A 41 0.69 -10.38 -4.61
CA VAL A 41 -0.78 -10.23 -4.66
C VAL A 41 -1.44 -11.56 -4.29
N PHE A 42 -2.36 -11.52 -3.34
CA PHE A 42 -3.12 -12.67 -2.90
C PHE A 42 -4.54 -12.29 -2.46
N VAL A 43 -5.38 -13.29 -2.22
CA VAL A 43 -6.74 -13.11 -1.73
C VAL A 43 -6.82 -13.46 -0.25
N TYR A 44 -7.44 -12.58 0.53
CA TYR A 44 -7.74 -12.81 1.93
C TYR A 44 -9.21 -12.42 2.23
N GLY A 45 -10.06 -13.42 2.45
CA GLY A 45 -11.50 -13.18 2.57
C GLY A 45 -12.06 -12.46 1.33
N PRO A 46 -12.78 -11.34 1.49
CA PRO A 46 -13.30 -10.54 0.38
C PRO A 46 -12.24 -9.62 -0.25
N TRP A 47 -11.03 -9.54 0.32
CA TRP A 47 -9.99 -8.60 -0.08
C TRP A 47 -9.02 -9.18 -1.10
N THR A 48 -8.60 -8.35 -2.04
CA THR A 48 -7.36 -8.56 -2.79
C THR A 48 -6.26 -7.74 -2.13
N VAL A 49 -5.28 -8.42 -1.57
CA VAL A 49 -4.16 -7.80 -0.86
C VAL A 49 -3.01 -7.59 -1.83
N PHE A 50 -2.43 -6.40 -1.82
CA PHE A 50 -1.19 -6.05 -2.52
C PHE A 50 -0.14 -5.75 -1.46
N GLU A 51 0.72 -6.71 -1.17
CA GLU A 51 1.88 -6.50 -0.31
C GLU A 51 2.99 -5.88 -1.15
N LEU A 52 3.30 -4.61 -0.89
CA LEU A 52 4.34 -3.88 -1.61
C LEU A 52 5.71 -4.35 -1.12
N LEU A 53 6.50 -4.96 -2.00
CA LEU A 53 7.84 -5.46 -1.68
C LEU A 53 8.91 -4.41 -1.92
N ALA A 54 8.65 -3.49 -2.87
CA ALA A 54 9.56 -2.41 -3.21
C ALA A 54 8.75 -1.17 -3.58
N SER A 55 9.11 -0.04 -3.02
CA SER A 55 8.49 1.29 -3.19
C SER A 55 7.08 1.39 -2.61
N GLY A 56 6.83 2.38 -1.77
CA GLY A 56 5.50 2.79 -1.37
C GLY A 56 4.76 3.49 -2.50
N LEU A 57 3.48 3.75 -2.28
CA LEU A 57 2.63 4.54 -3.17
C LEU A 57 2.33 5.92 -2.55
N SER A 58 3.12 6.31 -1.56
CA SER A 58 2.99 7.58 -0.85
C SER A 58 3.03 8.79 -1.79
N GLY A 59 2.39 9.87 -1.37
CA GLY A 59 2.38 11.13 -2.12
C GLY A 59 1.41 11.16 -3.31
N ARG A 60 0.59 10.14 -3.51
CA ARG A 60 -0.46 10.19 -4.54
C ARG A 60 -1.64 11.02 -4.05
N SER A 61 -2.27 11.78 -4.95
CA SER A 61 -3.42 12.61 -4.61
C SER A 61 -4.64 11.76 -4.20
N ILE A 62 -5.50 12.33 -3.38
CA ILE A 62 -6.77 11.69 -2.97
C ILE A 62 -7.62 11.34 -4.20
N GLU A 63 -7.64 12.21 -5.21
CA GLU A 63 -8.37 11.98 -6.46
C GLU A 63 -7.87 10.74 -7.18
N SER A 64 -6.55 10.52 -7.22
CA SER A 64 -5.94 9.33 -7.82
C SER A 64 -6.35 8.05 -7.06
N TRP A 65 -6.42 8.09 -5.73
CA TRP A 65 -6.89 6.97 -4.92
C TRP A 65 -8.37 6.69 -5.13
N LEU A 66 -9.21 7.71 -5.20
CA LEU A 66 -10.66 7.55 -5.48
C LEU A 66 -10.90 7.02 -6.90
N GLU A 67 -10.10 7.44 -7.88
CA GLU A 67 -10.14 6.90 -9.24
C GLU A 67 -9.81 5.40 -9.26
N LEU A 68 -8.83 4.96 -8.48
CA LEU A 68 -8.49 3.55 -8.33
C LEU A 68 -9.61 2.77 -7.67
N ALA A 69 -10.06 3.24 -6.52
CA ALA A 69 -11.08 2.58 -5.70
C ALA A 69 -12.42 2.50 -6.42
N GLN A 70 -12.80 3.55 -7.16
CA GLN A 70 -14.16 3.69 -7.71
C GLN A 70 -15.22 3.53 -6.61
N ASN A 71 -16.03 2.47 -6.67
CA ASN A 71 -17.03 2.16 -5.64
C ASN A 71 -16.60 1.03 -4.71
N ASP A 72 -15.39 0.49 -4.88
CA ASP A 72 -14.87 -0.55 -4.01
C ASP A 72 -14.33 0.05 -2.70
N ASP A 73 -14.31 -0.74 -1.65
CA ASP A 73 -13.56 -0.42 -0.45
C ASP A 73 -12.06 -0.57 -0.73
N LEU A 74 -11.27 0.40 -0.26
CA LEU A 74 -9.83 0.38 -0.39
C LEU A 74 -9.20 0.82 0.93
N VAL A 75 -8.17 0.10 1.35
CA VAL A 75 -7.29 0.48 2.45
C VAL A 75 -5.86 0.49 1.92
N TYR A 76 -5.17 1.60 2.13
CA TYR A 76 -3.74 1.73 1.89
C TYR A 76 -3.05 2.12 3.19
N VAL A 77 -1.97 1.41 3.50
CA VAL A 77 -1.11 1.71 4.64
C VAL A 77 0.34 1.67 4.18
N ASP A 78 1.10 2.66 4.58
CA ASP A 78 2.55 2.71 4.43
C ASP A 78 3.16 3.26 5.72
N CYS A 79 4.13 2.57 6.28
CA CYS A 79 4.76 2.92 7.54
C CYS A 79 6.27 2.72 7.47
N ASN A 80 7.00 3.65 8.07
CA ASN A 80 8.45 3.56 8.22
C ASN A 80 8.88 4.11 9.59
N ASP A 81 9.12 3.21 10.53
CA ASP A 81 9.50 3.56 11.91
C ASP A 81 10.80 4.35 11.98
N ALA A 82 11.77 4.02 11.12
CA ALA A 82 13.06 4.72 11.10
C ALA A 82 12.93 6.17 10.62
N ALA A 83 11.98 6.43 9.73
CA ALA A 83 11.65 7.77 9.25
C ALA A 83 10.59 8.46 10.11
N ARG A 84 9.95 7.75 11.04
CA ARG A 84 8.78 8.21 11.81
C ARG A 84 7.69 8.75 10.88
N TYR A 85 7.35 7.91 9.93
CA TYR A 85 6.38 8.18 8.87
C TYR A 85 5.25 7.16 8.93
N ALA A 86 4.03 7.63 8.73
CA ALA A 86 2.90 6.77 8.43
C ALA A 86 1.89 7.46 7.51
N GLU A 87 1.36 6.70 6.56
CA GLU A 87 0.20 7.07 5.76
C GLU A 87 -0.87 5.98 5.88
N LEU A 88 -2.10 6.40 6.18
CA LEU A 88 -3.29 5.56 6.17
C LEU A 88 -4.35 6.24 5.31
N LEU A 89 -4.83 5.54 4.29
CA LEU A 89 -5.93 6.01 3.46
C LEU A 89 -7.01 4.93 3.36
N VAL A 90 -8.24 5.31 3.66
CA VAL A 90 -9.41 4.43 3.57
C VAL A 90 -10.48 5.11 2.74
N THR A 91 -10.98 4.40 1.73
CA THR A 91 -12.13 4.82 0.94
C THR A 91 -13.21 3.75 1.00
N SER A 92 -14.46 4.17 0.88
CA SER A 92 -15.60 3.28 0.76
C SER A 92 -16.69 3.93 -0.08
N GLU A 93 -17.34 3.16 -0.95
CA GLU A 93 -18.42 3.63 -1.82
C GLU A 93 -18.07 4.93 -2.59
N GLY A 94 -16.84 5.03 -3.09
CA GLY A 94 -16.36 6.19 -3.84
C GLY A 94 -16.08 7.44 -2.99
N ARG A 95 -16.01 7.31 -1.66
CA ARG A 95 -15.76 8.43 -0.74
C ARG A 95 -14.53 8.20 0.10
N LEU A 96 -13.83 9.29 0.43
CA LEU A 96 -12.77 9.27 1.43
C LEU A 96 -13.40 9.13 2.83
N ILE A 97 -12.99 8.08 3.54
CA ILE A 97 -13.40 7.85 4.95
C ILE A 97 -12.32 8.34 5.90
N ARG A 98 -11.06 8.04 5.58
CA ARG A 98 -9.91 8.37 6.41
C ARG A 98 -8.71 8.71 5.53
N HIS A 99 -8.02 9.80 5.84
CA HIS A 99 -6.67 10.06 5.37
C HIS A 99 -5.86 10.64 6.53
N PHE A 100 -4.85 9.90 6.93
CA PHE A 100 -3.83 10.31 7.86
C PHE A 100 -2.49 10.22 7.14
N LEU A 101 -1.69 11.25 7.21
CA LEU A 101 -0.31 11.28 6.77
C LEU A 101 0.47 12.12 7.77
N GLN A 102 1.55 11.58 8.28
CA GLN A 102 2.50 12.28 9.10
C GLN A 102 3.92 11.85 8.75
N ASP A 103 4.77 12.85 8.53
CA ASP A 103 6.20 12.68 8.31
C ASP A 103 6.95 13.61 9.27
N GLU A 104 7.60 13.08 10.30
CA GLU A 104 8.36 13.90 11.25
C GLU A 104 9.56 14.62 10.61
N GLN A 105 10.01 14.19 9.44
CA GLN A 105 11.11 14.84 8.72
C GLN A 105 10.62 16.02 7.86
N ASP A 106 9.38 15.97 7.39
CA ASP A 106 8.74 17.05 6.62
C ASP A 106 7.23 17.13 6.89
N SER A 107 6.87 17.86 7.93
CA SER A 107 5.47 18.04 8.32
C SER A 107 4.66 18.94 7.37
N SER A 108 5.23 19.46 6.30
CA SER A 108 4.52 20.34 5.35
C SER A 108 3.37 19.65 4.62
N GLY A 109 3.45 18.32 4.52
CA GLY A 109 2.43 17.46 3.91
C GLY A 109 1.48 16.77 4.87
N ASP A 110 1.57 17.03 6.18
CA ASP A 110 0.75 16.33 7.18
C ASP A 110 -0.74 16.51 6.94
N VAL A 111 -1.46 15.39 7.02
CA VAL A 111 -2.90 15.31 6.80
C VAL A 111 -3.56 14.51 7.92
N ASN A 112 -4.71 14.98 8.40
CA ASN A 112 -5.49 14.25 9.39
C ASN A 112 -7.00 14.47 9.18
N ILE A 113 -7.56 13.77 8.20
CA ILE A 113 -8.95 13.89 7.75
C ILE A 113 -9.74 12.62 8.08
N GLY A 114 -10.99 12.78 8.48
CA GLY A 114 -11.89 11.68 8.79
C GLY A 114 -11.55 10.96 10.08
N LYS A 115 -12.20 9.80 10.29
CA LYS A 115 -12.01 8.94 11.46
C LYS A 115 -12.58 7.56 11.20
N LEU A 116 -11.87 6.52 11.63
CA LEU A 116 -12.38 5.15 11.60
C LEU A 116 -13.15 4.81 12.88
N PRO A 117 -14.14 3.91 12.82
CA PRO A 117 -14.81 3.39 14.01
C PRO A 117 -13.83 2.78 15.02
N GLU A 118 -12.80 2.12 14.53
CA GLU A 118 -11.76 1.43 15.31
C GLU A 118 -10.89 2.39 16.13
N GLU A 119 -10.79 3.66 15.74
CA GLU A 119 -10.10 4.70 16.52
C GLU A 119 -10.81 5.01 17.86
N GLY A 120 -12.01 4.49 18.05
CA GLY A 120 -12.75 4.62 19.31
C GLY A 120 -13.06 6.08 19.67
N ARG A 121 -12.70 6.50 20.90
CA ARG A 121 -12.93 7.89 21.36
C ARG A 121 -11.85 8.85 20.89
N LYS A 122 -10.60 8.38 20.76
CA LYS A 122 -9.45 9.19 20.36
C LYS A 122 -9.11 8.90 18.89
N ARG A 123 -9.12 9.92 18.06
CA ARG A 123 -8.63 9.86 16.69
C ARG A 123 -7.11 9.65 16.68
N PHE A 124 -6.58 8.95 15.70
CA PHE A 124 -5.13 8.89 15.48
C PHE A 124 -4.59 10.32 15.30
N ASP A 125 -3.60 10.69 16.08
CA ASP A 125 -2.96 12.01 16.05
C ASP A 125 -1.42 11.92 15.96
N ASP A 126 -0.89 10.70 15.94
CA ASP A 126 0.53 10.42 15.84
C ASP A 126 0.76 9.26 14.87
N TRP A 127 1.88 9.28 14.14
CA TRP A 127 2.27 8.22 13.22
C TRP A 127 2.34 6.85 13.92
N ALA A 128 2.78 6.81 15.18
CA ALA A 128 2.86 5.58 15.96
C ALA A 128 1.48 4.94 16.23
N ASP A 129 0.41 5.73 16.34
CA ASP A 129 -0.95 5.21 16.47
C ASP A 129 -1.33 4.38 15.23
N VAL A 130 -0.95 4.86 14.04
CA VAL A 130 -1.20 4.16 12.76
C VAL A 130 -0.36 2.90 12.65
N VAL A 131 0.93 2.95 13.05
CA VAL A 131 1.81 1.79 13.05
C VAL A 131 1.23 0.68 13.92
N VAL A 132 0.87 0.99 15.17
CA VAL A 132 0.29 0.02 16.10
C VAL A 132 -1.01 -0.58 15.56
N TRP A 133 -1.86 0.24 14.96
CA TRP A 133 -3.10 -0.24 14.34
C TRP A 133 -2.81 -1.17 13.15
N ALA A 134 -1.91 -0.75 12.26
CA ALA A 134 -1.54 -1.51 11.07
C ALA A 134 -0.90 -2.86 11.43
N GLU A 135 0.01 -2.91 12.38
CA GLU A 135 0.63 -4.14 12.86
C GLU A 135 -0.43 -5.09 13.45
N THR A 136 -1.31 -4.56 14.32
CA THR A 136 -2.37 -5.35 14.95
C THR A 136 -3.33 -5.98 13.92
N ASP A 137 -3.64 -5.26 12.85
CA ASP A 137 -4.54 -5.77 11.80
C ASP A 137 -3.82 -6.63 10.77
N SER A 138 -2.56 -6.31 10.41
CA SER A 138 -1.77 -7.14 9.50
C SER A 138 -1.45 -8.51 10.07
N ASP A 139 -1.26 -8.63 11.39
CA ASP A 139 -1.03 -9.91 12.06
C ASP A 139 -2.23 -10.87 11.95
N LYS A 140 -3.43 -10.34 11.72
CA LYS A 140 -4.64 -11.13 11.47
C LYS A 140 -4.69 -11.68 10.04
N ILE A 141 -3.95 -11.09 9.11
CA ILE A 141 -3.93 -11.52 7.72
C ILE A 141 -3.05 -12.76 7.59
N LEU A 142 -3.68 -13.91 7.41
CA LEU A 142 -2.96 -15.15 7.13
C LEU A 142 -2.37 -15.11 5.72
N ARG A 143 -1.06 -14.95 5.62
CA ARG A 143 -0.35 -15.00 4.35
C ARG A 143 -0.45 -16.39 3.73
N PRO A 144 -0.84 -16.52 2.47
CA PRO A 144 -0.85 -17.80 1.80
C PRO A 144 0.58 -18.25 1.49
N SER A 145 0.78 -19.56 1.34
CA SER A 145 2.07 -20.12 0.94
C SER A 145 2.53 -19.69 -0.47
N HIS A 146 1.61 -19.23 -1.31
CA HIS A 146 1.83 -18.74 -2.67
C HIS A 146 1.02 -17.49 -2.95
N GLY A 147 1.58 -16.60 -3.75
CA GLY A 147 0.94 -15.40 -4.28
C GLY A 147 1.39 -15.10 -5.70
N TRP A 148 0.73 -14.14 -6.32
CA TRP A 148 1.10 -13.67 -7.66
C TRP A 148 2.12 -12.55 -7.54
N LEU A 149 3.35 -12.80 -7.97
CA LEU A 149 4.39 -11.78 -7.99
C LEU A 149 4.21 -10.88 -9.21
N TRP A 150 4.03 -9.61 -8.95
CA TRP A 150 4.03 -8.52 -9.92
C TRP A 150 5.34 -7.77 -9.87
N ILE A 151 5.97 -7.59 -11.03
CA ILE A 151 7.18 -6.79 -11.17
C ILE A 151 7.00 -5.85 -12.34
N HIS A 152 7.34 -4.59 -12.13
CA HIS A 152 7.40 -3.58 -13.17
C HIS A 152 8.81 -3.02 -13.28
N GLN A 153 9.36 -3.01 -14.50
CA GLN A 153 10.74 -2.61 -14.77
C GLN A 153 10.92 -1.11 -15.08
N ALA A 154 9.92 -0.26 -14.86
CA ALA A 154 10.10 1.17 -15.11
C ALA A 154 11.02 1.79 -14.06
N ASN A 155 11.95 2.61 -14.51
CA ASN A 155 12.71 3.49 -13.64
C ASN A 155 11.75 4.53 -13.05
N TRP A 156 11.44 4.42 -11.79
CA TRP A 156 10.58 5.35 -11.05
C TRP A 156 11.16 6.75 -10.94
N LEU A 157 12.44 6.91 -11.24
CA LEU A 157 13.16 8.19 -11.17
C LEU A 157 12.86 9.11 -12.36
N ASP A 158 12.17 8.62 -13.39
CA ASP A 158 11.89 9.36 -14.62
C ASP A 158 10.39 9.72 -14.78
N ALA A 159 9.57 9.58 -13.72
CA ALA A 159 8.15 9.86 -13.76
C ALA A 159 7.76 11.06 -12.91
#